data_9d1dcca5b8ceb67641965407be88cd75
#
_entry.id   9d1dcca5b8ceb67641965407be88cd75
#
_cell.length_a   1.000
_cell.length_b   1.000
_cell.length_c   1.000
_cell.angle_alpha   90.00
_cell.angle_beta   90.00
_cell.angle_gamma   90.00
#
_symmetry.space_group_name_H-M   'P 1'
#
loop_
_entity.id
_entity.type
_entity.pdbx_description
1 polymer ?
#
loop_
_entity_poly.entity_id
_entity_poly.type
_entity_poly.pdbx_seq_one_letter_code
_entity_poly.pdbx_strand_id
1 'polypeptide(L)'
;TYPVWNCNQAIVFFRPIDSRINTYIYTYLVTGLFLRSIELIGTAGQDNISVTKSRLVVLPVPPLAEQYRIVAKVDELMALCDQLEQQSEAQLAAHHTLVEALLATLSDSGDADELAQNWARLSTHFDTLFTTEASIDALKQTILQLAVMGKLVPQDPCDEPASALLARIAAEKAQLVKE
;
A
#
# COMPACT_ATOMS: atom_id res chain seq x y z
N THR A 1 21.10 -34.37 -13.29
CA THR A 1 20.10 -35.05 -12.43
C THR A 1 19.30 -33.97 -11.75
N TYR A 2 18.02 -33.85 -12.11
CA TYR A 2 17.13 -32.97 -11.39
C TYR A 2 16.80 -33.55 -10.03
N PRO A 3 16.69 -32.78 -8.95
CA PRO A 3 16.27 -33.27 -7.66
C PRO A 3 14.90 -33.95 -7.76
N VAL A 4 14.67 -34.99 -7.01
CA VAL A 4 13.38 -35.66 -6.94
C VAL A 4 12.42 -34.75 -6.15
N TRP A 5 11.38 -34.29 -6.78
CA TRP A 5 10.36 -33.47 -6.15
C TRP A 5 9.11 -34.31 -5.88
N ASN A 6 8.60 -34.23 -4.67
CA ASN A 6 7.27 -34.77 -4.35
C ASN A 6 6.22 -33.69 -4.54
N CYS A 7 5.19 -34.01 -5.29
CA CYS A 7 4.04 -33.11 -5.48
C CYS A 7 2.74 -33.89 -5.32
N ASN A 8 1.72 -33.19 -4.89
CA ASN A 8 0.41 -33.75 -4.72
C ASN A 8 -0.32 -33.90 -6.09
N GLN A 9 -1.45 -34.58 -6.08
CA GLN A 9 -2.25 -34.86 -7.26
C GLN A 9 -2.93 -33.63 -7.90
N ALA A 10 -2.87 -32.46 -7.26
CA ALA A 10 -3.44 -31.22 -7.79
C ALA A 10 -2.47 -30.45 -8.71
N ILE A 11 -1.25 -30.95 -8.92
CA ILE A 11 -0.24 -30.29 -9.74
C ILE A 11 -0.15 -30.94 -11.11
N VAL A 12 -0.22 -30.12 -12.15
CA VAL A 12 -0.03 -30.54 -13.55
C VAL A 12 1.36 -30.16 -14.02
N PHE A 13 2.10 -31.12 -14.57
CA PHE A 13 3.44 -30.91 -15.11
C PHE A 13 3.41 -30.78 -16.62
N PHE A 14 4.10 -29.76 -17.12
CA PHE A 14 4.44 -29.63 -18.52
C PHE A 14 5.93 -29.93 -18.71
N ARG A 15 6.25 -31.01 -19.42
CA ARG A 15 7.61 -31.37 -19.75
C ARG A 15 7.78 -31.36 -21.27
N PRO A 16 8.35 -30.30 -21.83
CA PRO A 16 8.69 -30.27 -23.25
C PRO A 16 9.74 -31.32 -23.61
N ILE A 17 9.65 -31.86 -24.82
CA ILE A 17 10.66 -32.77 -25.37
C ILE A 17 11.97 -32.03 -25.58
N ASP A 18 11.90 -30.79 -26.07
CA ASP A 18 13.04 -29.88 -26.23
C ASP A 18 13.08 -28.86 -25.08
N SER A 19 14.08 -28.96 -24.23
CA SER A 19 14.23 -28.07 -23.07
C SER A 19 14.49 -26.59 -23.43
N ARG A 20 14.94 -26.34 -24.66
CA ARG A 20 15.19 -24.96 -25.16
C ARG A 20 13.93 -24.10 -25.22
N ILE A 21 12.74 -24.71 -25.31
CA ILE A 21 11.47 -24.00 -25.33
C ILE A 21 10.83 -23.79 -23.94
N ASN A 22 11.48 -24.25 -22.88
CA ASN A 22 10.92 -24.19 -21.51
C ASN A 22 10.53 -22.77 -21.09
N THR A 23 11.42 -21.81 -21.31
CA THR A 23 11.18 -20.43 -20.90
C THR A 23 10.02 -19.82 -21.68
N TYR A 24 9.93 -20.09 -22.98
CA TYR A 24 8.80 -19.63 -23.79
C TYR A 24 7.47 -20.23 -23.32
N ILE A 25 7.43 -21.53 -23.03
CA ILE A 25 6.22 -22.18 -22.49
C ILE A 25 5.85 -21.60 -21.13
N TYR A 26 6.83 -21.35 -20.25
CA TYR A 26 6.59 -20.72 -18.98
C TYR A 26 5.97 -19.33 -19.16
N THR A 27 6.55 -18.50 -20.03
CA THR A 27 5.99 -17.18 -20.38
C THR A 27 4.53 -17.29 -20.83
N TYR A 28 4.20 -18.25 -21.71
CA TYR A 28 2.82 -18.48 -22.14
C TYR A 28 1.90 -18.87 -20.98
N LEU A 29 2.33 -19.77 -20.10
CA LEU A 29 1.53 -20.25 -18.98
C LEU A 29 1.17 -19.14 -17.99
N VAL A 30 2.11 -18.21 -17.73
CA VAL A 30 1.87 -17.08 -16.79
C VAL A 30 1.01 -15.95 -17.38
N THR A 31 0.78 -15.90 -18.70
CA THR A 31 -0.07 -14.88 -19.32
C THR A 31 -1.55 -14.99 -18.95
N GLY A 32 -1.99 -16.06 -18.31
CA GLY A 32 -3.39 -16.37 -18.06
C GLY A 32 -4.18 -16.83 -19.30
N LEU A 33 -3.61 -16.81 -20.50
CA LEU A 33 -4.27 -17.34 -21.72
C LEU A 33 -4.53 -18.83 -21.60
N PHE A 34 -3.60 -19.57 -21.02
CA PHE A 34 -3.76 -20.98 -20.72
C PHE A 34 -4.98 -21.24 -19.83
N LEU A 35 -5.12 -20.50 -18.71
CA LEU A 35 -6.23 -20.67 -17.78
C LEU A 35 -7.57 -20.29 -18.40
N ARG A 36 -7.61 -19.28 -19.26
CA ARG A 36 -8.83 -18.92 -20.02
C ARG A 36 -9.24 -19.99 -21.04
N SER A 37 -8.29 -20.77 -21.52
CA SER A 37 -8.52 -21.82 -22.53
C SER A 37 -8.97 -23.15 -21.94
N ILE A 38 -8.88 -23.32 -20.61
CA ILE A 38 -9.34 -24.52 -19.92
C ILE A 38 -10.49 -24.19 -18.98
N GLU A 39 -11.33 -25.20 -18.75
CA GLU A 39 -12.39 -25.11 -17.76
C GLU A 39 -11.83 -25.47 -16.39
N LEU A 40 -11.92 -24.53 -15.43
CA LEU A 40 -11.54 -24.76 -14.06
C LEU A 40 -12.62 -25.56 -13.35
N ILE A 41 -12.23 -26.63 -12.68
CA ILE A 41 -13.13 -27.44 -11.86
C ILE A 41 -12.82 -27.10 -10.40
N GLY A 42 -13.71 -26.30 -9.78
CA GLY A 42 -13.58 -25.94 -8.38
C GLY A 42 -14.48 -26.80 -7.48
N THR A 43 -13.99 -27.18 -6.33
CA THR A 43 -14.79 -27.72 -5.23
C THR A 43 -14.44 -26.95 -3.96
N ALA A 44 -15.42 -26.27 -3.37
CA ALA A 44 -15.30 -25.63 -2.06
C ALA A 44 -14.03 -24.76 -1.85
N GLY A 45 -13.71 -23.88 -2.80
CA GLY A 45 -12.59 -22.92 -2.67
C GLY A 45 -11.24 -23.40 -3.23
N GLN A 46 -11.18 -24.54 -3.92
CA GLN A 46 -10.00 -24.98 -4.66
C GLN A 46 -10.35 -25.21 -6.14
N ASP A 47 -9.70 -24.46 -7.01
CA ASP A 47 -9.81 -24.64 -8.47
C ASP A 47 -8.80 -25.70 -8.93
N ASN A 48 -9.26 -26.82 -9.46
CA ASN A 48 -8.42 -27.88 -9.98
C ASN A 48 -8.32 -27.84 -11.50
N ILE A 49 -7.11 -27.85 -12.02
CA ILE A 49 -6.86 -27.89 -13.46
C ILE A 49 -6.97 -29.34 -13.95
N SER A 50 -7.88 -29.58 -14.91
CA SER A 50 -8.04 -30.90 -15.52
C SER A 50 -6.91 -31.21 -16.50
N VAL A 51 -6.14 -32.27 -16.25
CA VAL A 51 -5.08 -32.76 -17.17
C VAL A 51 -5.66 -33.08 -18.56
N THR A 52 -6.85 -33.68 -18.62
CA THR A 52 -7.52 -34.04 -19.89
C THR A 52 -7.82 -32.78 -20.71
N LYS A 53 -8.34 -31.71 -20.09
CA LYS A 53 -8.63 -30.45 -20.76
C LYS A 53 -7.35 -29.69 -21.11
N SER A 54 -6.32 -29.71 -20.26
CA SER A 54 -5.02 -29.10 -20.55
C SER A 54 -4.35 -29.65 -21.81
N ARG A 55 -4.59 -30.92 -22.14
CA ARG A 55 -4.08 -31.55 -23.39
C ARG A 55 -4.73 -31.01 -24.65
N LEU A 56 -5.87 -30.36 -24.55
CA LEU A 56 -6.60 -29.78 -25.69
C LEU A 56 -6.25 -28.33 -25.96
N VAL A 57 -5.49 -27.70 -25.06
CA VAL A 57 -5.06 -26.31 -25.22
C VAL A 57 -4.02 -26.19 -26.33
N VAL A 58 -4.30 -25.32 -27.27
CA VAL A 58 -3.40 -25.04 -28.39
C VAL A 58 -2.36 -24.01 -27.95
N LEU A 59 -1.09 -24.39 -28.00
CA LEU A 59 0.05 -23.52 -27.76
C LEU A 59 0.61 -23.04 -29.10
N PRO A 60 0.67 -21.72 -29.38
CA PRO A 60 1.41 -21.21 -30.53
C PRO A 60 2.91 -21.43 -30.35
N VAL A 61 3.56 -22.08 -31.29
CA VAL A 61 4.99 -22.38 -31.23
C VAL A 61 5.71 -21.73 -32.43
N PRO A 62 6.17 -20.47 -32.31
CA PRO A 62 6.96 -19.84 -33.36
C PRO A 62 8.35 -20.48 -33.49
N PRO A 63 9.12 -20.17 -34.54
CA PRO A 63 10.49 -20.66 -34.67
C PRO A 63 11.34 -20.35 -33.42
N LEU A 64 12.28 -21.23 -33.08
CA LEU A 64 13.06 -21.12 -31.84
C LEU A 64 13.76 -19.77 -31.65
N ALA A 65 14.31 -19.21 -32.74
CA ALA A 65 14.94 -17.89 -32.69
C ALA A 65 13.95 -16.76 -32.34
N GLU A 66 12.70 -16.92 -32.75
CA GLU A 66 11.64 -15.97 -32.39
C GLU A 66 11.18 -16.14 -30.94
N GLN A 67 11.09 -17.36 -30.44
CA GLN A 67 10.81 -17.63 -29.03
C GLN A 67 11.83 -16.94 -28.12
N TYR A 68 13.13 -17.01 -28.45
CA TYR A 68 14.17 -16.32 -27.67
C TYR A 68 14.00 -14.80 -27.70
N ARG A 69 13.65 -14.21 -28.87
CA ARG A 69 13.39 -12.77 -28.96
C ARG A 69 12.15 -12.35 -28.15
N ILE A 70 11.10 -13.17 -28.15
CA ILE A 70 9.89 -12.92 -27.36
C ILE A 70 10.24 -12.93 -25.88
N VAL A 71 10.91 -13.97 -25.39
CA VAL A 71 11.29 -14.10 -23.98
C VAL A 71 12.18 -12.92 -23.57
N ALA A 72 13.21 -12.61 -24.32
CA ALA A 72 14.11 -11.49 -24.02
C ALA A 72 13.34 -10.14 -23.95
N LYS A 73 12.35 -9.94 -24.85
CA LYS A 73 11.55 -8.70 -24.82
C LYS A 73 10.57 -8.67 -23.64
N VAL A 74 10.02 -9.81 -23.24
CA VAL A 74 9.19 -9.90 -22.03
C VAL A 74 10.02 -9.60 -20.79
N ASP A 75 11.22 -10.20 -20.66
CA ASP A 75 12.11 -9.96 -19.52
C ASP A 75 12.52 -8.48 -19.41
N GLU A 76 12.86 -7.85 -20.55
CA GLU A 76 13.16 -6.42 -20.61
C GLU A 76 11.99 -5.56 -20.11
N LEU A 77 10.78 -5.84 -20.59
CA LEU A 77 9.59 -5.07 -20.22
C LEU A 77 9.17 -5.31 -18.77
N MET A 78 9.30 -6.53 -18.26
CA MET A 78 9.03 -6.85 -16.85
C MET A 78 10.01 -6.14 -15.92
N ALA A 79 11.31 -6.13 -16.28
CA ALA A 79 12.30 -5.37 -15.51
C ALA A 79 12.00 -3.86 -15.48
N LEU A 80 11.45 -3.30 -16.58
CA LEU A 80 11.00 -1.91 -16.59
C LEU A 80 9.78 -1.70 -15.67
N CYS A 81 8.83 -2.63 -15.64
CA CYS A 81 7.70 -2.58 -14.72
C CYS A 81 8.17 -2.61 -13.25
N ASP A 82 9.08 -3.53 -12.91
CA ASP A 82 9.65 -3.63 -11.56
C ASP A 82 10.34 -2.31 -11.15
N GLN A 83 11.06 -1.69 -12.08
CA GLN A 83 11.69 -0.40 -11.84
C GLN A 83 10.67 0.71 -11.59
N LEU A 84 9.57 0.74 -12.35
CA LEU A 84 8.50 1.73 -12.16
C LEU A 84 7.78 1.52 -10.83
N GLU A 85 7.55 0.28 -10.41
CA GLU A 85 6.96 -0.05 -9.11
C GLU A 85 7.86 0.45 -7.97
N GLN A 86 9.17 0.15 -8.03
CA GLN A 86 10.13 0.63 -7.03
C GLN A 86 10.20 2.16 -6.96
N GLN A 87 10.16 2.85 -8.11
CA GLN A 87 10.15 4.31 -8.13
C GLN A 87 8.86 4.88 -7.51
N SER A 88 7.72 4.27 -7.79
CA SER A 88 6.43 4.68 -7.21
C SER A 88 6.41 4.49 -5.70
N GLU A 89 6.88 3.35 -5.20
CA GLU A 89 6.97 3.07 -3.76
C GLU A 89 7.92 4.06 -3.05
N ALA A 90 9.09 4.32 -3.64
CA ALA A 90 10.05 5.28 -3.09
C ALA A 90 9.48 6.70 -3.06
N GLN A 91 8.73 7.11 -4.09
CA GLN A 91 8.07 8.40 -4.14
C GLN A 91 6.98 8.53 -3.06
N LEU A 92 6.16 7.50 -2.86
CA LEU A 92 5.15 7.48 -1.80
C LEU A 92 5.79 7.56 -0.41
N ALA A 93 6.88 6.83 -0.17
CA ALA A 93 7.60 6.88 1.11
C ALA A 93 8.20 8.25 1.37
N ALA A 94 8.82 8.88 0.37
CA ALA A 94 9.37 10.23 0.48
C ALA A 94 8.28 11.27 0.74
N HIS A 95 7.13 11.14 0.05
CA HIS A 95 5.97 12.00 0.26
C HIS A 95 5.42 11.88 1.70
N HIS A 96 5.27 10.66 2.21
CA HIS A 96 4.85 10.42 3.59
C HIS A 96 5.78 11.08 4.60
N THR A 97 7.10 10.88 4.46
CA THR A 97 8.11 11.49 5.32
C THR A 97 8.05 13.02 5.28
N LEU A 98 7.84 13.60 4.08
CA LEU A 98 7.70 15.06 3.93
C LEU A 98 6.46 15.57 4.67
N VAL A 99 5.31 14.92 4.49
CA VAL A 99 4.06 15.32 5.17
C VAL A 99 4.23 15.22 6.68
N GLU A 100 4.77 14.12 7.20
CA GLU A 100 5.03 13.98 8.64
C GLU A 100 5.94 15.08 9.18
N ALA A 101 7.05 15.39 8.49
CA ALA A 101 7.96 16.44 8.90
C ALA A 101 7.28 17.83 8.92
N LEU A 102 6.45 18.12 7.90
CA LEU A 102 5.70 19.38 7.85
C LEU A 102 4.63 19.48 8.95
N LEU A 103 3.92 18.40 9.23
CA LEU A 103 2.93 18.35 10.32
C LEU A 103 3.60 18.44 11.71
N ALA A 104 4.79 17.85 11.88
CA ALA A 104 5.57 17.99 13.10
C ALA A 104 5.95 19.45 13.35
N THR A 105 6.34 20.22 12.33
CA THR A 105 6.64 21.65 12.50
C THR A 105 5.44 22.48 12.99
N LEU A 106 4.21 22.07 12.67
CA LEU A 106 2.99 22.68 13.21
C LEU A 106 2.83 22.40 14.71
N SER A 107 3.01 21.15 15.09
CA SER A 107 2.88 20.73 16.50
C SER A 107 3.95 21.34 17.39
N ASP A 108 5.16 21.50 16.85
CA ASP A 108 6.34 22.01 17.57
C ASP A 108 6.42 23.55 17.60
N SER A 109 5.53 24.26 16.87
CA SER A 109 5.50 25.72 16.86
C SER A 109 5.43 26.28 18.29
N GLY A 110 6.32 27.21 18.63
CA GLY A 110 6.47 27.73 19.98
C GLY A 110 5.39 28.75 20.38
N ASP A 111 4.88 29.50 19.38
CA ASP A 111 3.86 30.51 19.57
C ASP A 111 2.83 30.56 18.44
N ALA A 112 1.82 31.41 18.58
CA ALA A 112 0.72 31.51 17.61
C ALA A 112 1.17 32.09 16.27
N ASP A 113 2.17 32.98 16.27
CA ASP A 113 2.66 33.61 15.04
C ASP A 113 3.46 32.61 14.20
N GLU A 114 4.30 31.79 14.84
CA GLU A 114 5.03 30.71 14.20
C GLU A 114 4.07 29.65 13.64
N LEU A 115 3.05 29.28 14.42
CA LEU A 115 2.01 28.35 13.96
C LEU A 115 1.28 28.88 12.72
N ALA A 116 0.90 30.17 12.72
CA ALA A 116 0.23 30.78 11.59
C ALA A 116 1.12 30.82 10.34
N GLN A 117 2.42 31.11 10.48
CA GLN A 117 3.37 31.07 9.37
C GLN A 117 3.55 29.67 8.81
N ASN A 118 3.73 28.66 9.68
CA ASN A 118 3.87 27.26 9.27
C ASN A 118 2.59 26.75 8.59
N TRP A 119 1.42 27.14 9.10
CA TRP A 119 0.15 26.84 8.47
C TRP A 119 0.00 27.49 7.10
N ALA A 120 0.35 28.76 6.95
CA ALA A 120 0.30 29.47 5.67
C ALA A 120 1.21 28.80 4.61
N ARG A 121 2.41 28.35 5.01
CA ARG A 121 3.33 27.59 4.12
C ARG A 121 2.75 26.26 3.70
N LEU A 122 2.16 25.51 4.62
CA LEU A 122 1.54 24.22 4.35
C LEU A 122 0.31 24.38 3.45
N SER A 123 -0.55 25.39 3.71
CA SER A 123 -1.77 25.63 2.95
C SER A 123 -1.50 25.98 1.49
N THR A 124 -0.37 26.60 1.17
CA THR A 124 0.03 26.90 -0.21
C THR A 124 0.19 25.64 -1.06
N HIS A 125 0.54 24.49 -0.43
CA HIS A 125 0.77 23.22 -1.09
C HIS A 125 -0.25 22.14 -0.70
N PHE A 126 -1.41 22.55 -0.18
CA PHE A 126 -2.40 21.66 0.40
C PHE A 126 -2.83 20.55 -0.57
N ASP A 127 -3.17 20.91 -1.81
CA ASP A 127 -3.66 19.96 -2.82
C ASP A 127 -2.60 18.93 -3.26
N THR A 128 -1.31 19.24 -3.09
CA THR A 128 -0.21 18.33 -3.42
C THR A 128 0.22 17.46 -2.26
N LEU A 129 0.07 17.96 -1.02
CA LEU A 129 0.48 17.25 0.19
C LEU A 129 -0.57 16.24 0.67
N PHE A 130 -1.86 16.57 0.56
CA PHE A 130 -2.93 15.74 1.12
C PHE A 130 -3.72 14.98 0.04
N THR A 131 -2.97 14.21 -0.76
CA THR A 131 -3.50 13.42 -1.88
C THR A 131 -3.79 11.96 -1.52
N THR A 132 -3.27 11.46 -0.40
CA THR A 132 -3.44 10.09 0.05
C THR A 132 -4.27 10.03 1.33
N GLU A 133 -4.98 8.92 1.56
CA GLU A 133 -5.74 8.69 2.79
C GLU A 133 -4.84 8.83 4.04
N ALA A 134 -3.64 8.25 3.99
CA ALA A 134 -2.68 8.34 5.08
C ALA A 134 -2.27 9.79 5.40
N SER A 135 -2.03 10.64 4.38
CA SER A 135 -1.68 12.04 4.59
C SER A 135 -2.84 12.86 5.18
N ILE A 136 -4.08 12.57 4.77
CA ILE A 136 -5.29 13.20 5.31
C ILE A 136 -5.50 12.79 6.76
N ASP A 137 -5.31 11.53 7.10
CA ASP A 137 -5.46 11.04 8.47
C ASP A 137 -4.37 11.61 9.40
N ALA A 138 -3.13 11.73 8.93
CA ALA A 138 -2.07 12.41 9.65
C ALA A 138 -2.43 13.87 9.94
N LEU A 139 -2.99 14.59 8.97
CA LEU A 139 -3.48 15.97 9.17
C LEU A 139 -4.58 16.05 10.21
N LYS A 140 -5.60 15.15 10.16
CA LYS A 140 -6.67 15.09 11.17
C LYS A 140 -6.11 14.88 12.58
N GLN A 141 -5.15 13.96 12.74
CA GLN A 141 -4.51 13.71 14.02
C GLN A 141 -3.75 14.94 14.53
N THR A 142 -3.02 15.62 13.65
CA THR A 142 -2.31 16.86 14.00
C THR A 142 -3.28 17.97 14.45
N ILE A 143 -4.42 18.14 13.76
CA ILE A 143 -5.45 19.10 14.16
C ILE A 143 -5.99 18.77 15.55
N LEU A 144 -6.29 17.51 15.83
CA LEU A 144 -6.76 17.07 17.15
C LEU A 144 -5.69 17.29 18.23
N GLN A 145 -4.43 17.03 17.91
CA GLN A 145 -3.31 17.28 18.81
C GLN A 145 -3.18 18.78 19.14
N LEU A 146 -3.22 19.66 18.14
CA LEU A 146 -3.18 21.11 18.34
C LEU A 146 -4.36 21.62 19.17
N ALA A 147 -5.56 21.03 18.99
CA ALA A 147 -6.74 21.35 19.77
C ALA A 147 -6.54 21.03 21.27
N VAL A 148 -6.06 19.82 21.55
CA VAL A 148 -5.79 19.38 22.95
C VAL A 148 -4.65 20.17 23.60
N MET A 149 -3.65 20.60 22.81
CA MET A 149 -2.55 21.46 23.28
C MET A 149 -2.96 22.91 23.50
N GLY A 150 -4.21 23.29 23.16
CA GLY A 150 -4.70 24.67 23.28
C GLY A 150 -4.08 25.64 22.27
N LYS A 151 -3.48 25.13 21.19
CA LYS A 151 -2.84 25.94 20.14
C LYS A 151 -3.77 26.31 18.99
N LEU A 152 -4.92 25.64 18.86
CA LEU A 152 -5.83 25.80 17.72
C LEU A 152 -6.67 27.06 17.80
N VAL A 153 -7.02 27.48 19.02
CA VAL A 153 -7.84 28.66 19.30
C VAL A 153 -7.11 29.56 20.30
N PRO A 154 -7.09 30.88 20.08
CA PRO A 154 -6.55 31.80 21.07
C PRO A 154 -7.30 31.68 22.41
N GLN A 155 -6.57 31.69 23.52
CA GLN A 155 -7.17 31.70 24.85
C GLN A 155 -7.84 33.07 25.08
N ASP A 156 -9.09 33.05 25.55
CA ASP A 156 -9.78 34.26 25.98
C ASP A 156 -9.45 34.56 27.44
N PRO A 157 -8.87 35.74 27.75
CA PRO A 157 -8.58 36.14 29.14
C PRO A 157 -9.84 36.24 30.03
N CYS A 158 -11.03 36.32 29.42
CA CYS A 158 -12.30 36.38 30.15
C CYS A 158 -12.86 35.00 30.54
N ASP A 159 -12.25 33.91 30.03
CA ASP A 159 -12.66 32.55 30.36
C ASP A 159 -12.28 32.16 31.79
N GLU A 160 -13.08 31.28 32.41
CA GLU A 160 -12.81 30.75 33.72
C GLU A 160 -11.43 30.04 33.76
N PRO A 161 -10.51 30.42 34.66
CA PRO A 161 -9.20 29.74 34.78
C PRO A 161 -9.38 28.25 35.13
N ALA A 162 -8.57 27.39 34.52
CA ALA A 162 -8.59 25.94 34.78
C ALA A 162 -8.45 25.58 36.27
N SER A 163 -7.75 26.40 37.05
CA SER A 163 -7.63 26.22 38.50
C SER A 163 -8.96 26.37 39.25
N ALA A 164 -9.84 27.29 38.82
CA ALA A 164 -11.17 27.47 39.41
C ALA A 164 -12.09 26.29 39.05
N LEU A 165 -12.05 25.83 37.81
CA LEU A 165 -12.78 24.63 37.34
C LEU A 165 -12.34 23.38 38.13
N LEU A 166 -11.03 23.17 38.29
CA LEU A 166 -10.49 22.03 39.05
C LEU A 166 -10.89 22.08 40.53
N ALA A 167 -10.91 23.26 41.15
CA ALA A 167 -11.36 23.43 42.53
C ALA A 167 -12.83 23.06 42.69
N ARG A 168 -13.69 23.47 41.73
CA ARG A 168 -15.13 23.11 41.71
C ARG A 168 -15.33 21.60 41.56
N ILE A 169 -14.64 20.96 40.63
CA ILE A 169 -14.66 19.50 40.41
C ILE A 169 -14.22 18.77 41.67
N ALA A 170 -13.15 19.22 42.34
CA ALA A 170 -12.65 18.62 43.58
C ALA A 170 -13.69 18.74 44.72
N ALA A 171 -14.38 19.86 44.83
CA ALA A 171 -15.44 20.06 45.81
C ALA A 171 -16.67 19.16 45.57
N GLU A 172 -17.13 19.04 44.32
CA GLU A 172 -18.22 18.14 43.94
C GLU A 172 -17.86 16.68 44.18
N LYS A 173 -16.65 16.28 43.81
CA LYS A 173 -16.16 14.91 44.09
C LYS A 173 -16.14 14.60 45.58
N ALA A 174 -15.73 15.57 46.42
CA ALA A 174 -15.69 15.39 47.88
C ALA A 174 -17.09 15.30 48.48
N GLN A 175 -18.13 15.86 47.86
CA GLN A 175 -19.53 15.71 48.26
C GLN A 175 -20.06 14.33 47.89
N LEU A 176 -19.85 13.88 46.65
CA LEU A 176 -20.29 12.56 46.17
C LEU A 176 -19.67 11.37 46.90
N VAL A 177 -18.49 11.53 47.47
CA VAL A 177 -17.81 10.47 48.25
C VAL A 177 -18.32 10.43 49.70
N LYS A 178 -19.06 11.45 50.17
CA LYS A 178 -19.63 11.50 51.52
C LYS A 178 -21.06 10.96 51.62
N GLU A 179 -21.73 10.74 50.47
CA GLU A 179 -22.98 9.99 50.34
C GLU A 179 -22.69 8.49 50.11
#